data_05aee5f2130b2f4e7f020c166991f1e3
#
_entry.id   05aee5f2130b2f4e7f020c166991f1e3
#
_cell.length_a   1.000
_cell.length_b   1.000
_cell.length_c   1.000
_cell.angle_alpha   90.00
_cell.angle_beta   90.00
_cell.angle_gamma   90.00
#
_symmetry.space_group_name_H-M   'P 1'
#
loop_
_entity.id
_entity.type
_entity.pdbx_description
1 polymer ?
#
loop_
_entity_poly.entity_id
_entity_poly.type
_entity_poly.pdbx_seq_one_letter_code
_entity_poly.pdbx_strand_id
1 'polypeptide(L)'
;MTQSYFKQVPNFEYVNRSAGNEDISNYITVKNLFKRGKIRPDIFGNLSFFTKYKIIGDERPDNIAYKEYNDSSLDWVVLLANNILNIQSEWPLPQSSFDEFLLEKYGTYEKLHSGIHHYETLEIKNLKGGVILPGGLKTPNKWKTNGNFIQATNTKINQISGNESKVATVTMNNGIKNLTVGDEVFISNVSSSVYNGRFPVTSILSVGDVVIRFTYDLPSIPDVKLPEIGGSEEVVFTVEGAVGTGNAYYYEYYDGKNYNTIPAANITKAITNYEYEVEKENNKRNIFLLKPTYLNVIFNDLDGFMPYKKGAAQYVSDTLKKGENIKLYQ
;
A
#
# COMPACT_ATOMS: atom_id res chain seq x y z
N MET A 1 11.14 41.61 -2.38
CA MET A 1 11.21 41.43 -3.85
C MET A 1 10.42 40.17 -4.18
N THR A 2 9.36 40.30 -4.94
CA THR A 2 8.55 39.16 -5.41
C THR A 2 9.38 38.26 -6.31
N GLN A 3 9.76 37.09 -5.85
CA GLN A 3 10.53 36.13 -6.63
C GLN A 3 9.60 35.18 -7.40
N SER A 4 9.09 35.66 -8.51
CA SER A 4 8.32 34.84 -9.43
C SER A 4 9.21 33.76 -10.05
N TYR A 5 8.82 32.48 -9.93
CA TYR A 5 9.54 31.34 -10.47
C TYR A 5 9.92 31.47 -11.95
N PHE A 6 8.97 31.87 -12.79
CA PHE A 6 9.20 31.97 -14.23
C PHE A 6 10.19 33.10 -14.64
N LYS A 7 10.40 34.09 -13.76
CA LYS A 7 11.48 35.09 -14.03
C LYS A 7 12.86 34.47 -13.91
N GLN A 8 13.04 33.48 -13.04
CA GLN A 8 14.33 32.79 -12.83
C GLN A 8 14.58 31.68 -13.86
N VAL A 9 13.53 31.13 -14.50
CA VAL A 9 13.70 30.14 -15.56
C VAL A 9 14.43 30.79 -16.76
N PRO A 10 15.59 30.26 -17.18
CA PRO A 10 16.35 30.83 -18.29
C PRO A 10 15.64 30.62 -19.62
N ASN A 11 16.03 31.41 -20.60
CA ASN A 11 15.45 31.38 -21.93
C ASN A 11 16.15 30.35 -22.83
N PHE A 12 15.41 29.91 -23.83
CA PHE A 12 15.90 29.05 -24.90
C PHE A 12 15.43 29.59 -26.24
N GLU A 13 16.35 29.77 -27.16
CA GLU A 13 16.05 30.14 -28.55
C GLU A 13 16.03 28.91 -29.44
N TYR A 14 14.97 28.72 -30.20
CA TYR A 14 14.85 27.65 -31.17
C TYR A 14 14.21 28.16 -32.46
N VAL A 15 14.43 27.42 -33.54
CA VAL A 15 13.83 27.72 -34.84
C VAL A 15 12.37 27.27 -34.83
N ASN A 16 11.46 28.21 -35.08
CA ASN A 16 10.06 27.90 -35.21
C ASN A 16 9.76 27.28 -36.59
N ARG A 17 9.34 26.00 -36.56
CA ARG A 17 8.96 25.25 -37.76
C ARG A 17 7.44 25.11 -37.93
N SER A 18 6.66 26.08 -37.45
CA SER A 18 5.23 26.11 -37.69
C SER A 18 4.91 26.07 -39.18
N ALA A 19 3.83 25.41 -39.55
CA ALA A 19 3.37 25.34 -40.94
C ALA A 19 3.34 26.77 -41.55
N GLY A 20 4.02 26.96 -42.66
CA GLY A 20 4.15 28.26 -43.34
C GLY A 20 5.36 29.11 -43.00
N ASN A 21 6.23 28.67 -42.08
CA ASN A 21 7.47 29.36 -41.78
C ASN A 21 8.67 28.52 -42.23
N GLU A 22 9.13 28.76 -43.45
CA GLU A 22 10.28 28.07 -44.07
C GLU A 22 11.62 28.70 -43.75
N ASP A 23 11.63 29.84 -43.04
CA ASP A 23 12.85 30.57 -42.72
C ASP A 23 13.60 29.87 -41.58
N ILE A 24 14.73 29.24 -41.93
CA ILE A 24 15.60 28.47 -41.04
C ILE A 24 16.31 29.40 -40.01
N SER A 25 16.34 30.70 -40.24
CA SER A 25 16.97 31.69 -39.37
C SER A 25 16.00 32.34 -38.37
N ASN A 26 14.73 32.02 -38.43
CA ASN A 26 13.71 32.61 -37.57
C ASN A 26 13.71 31.95 -36.16
N TYR A 27 14.53 32.48 -35.26
CA TYR A 27 14.60 32.06 -33.88
C TYR A 27 13.54 32.77 -33.05
N ILE A 28 12.83 32.00 -32.23
CA ILE A 28 11.95 32.52 -31.19
C ILE A 28 12.53 32.22 -29.82
N THR A 29 12.38 33.16 -28.92
CA THR A 29 12.82 33.01 -27.53
C THR A 29 11.68 32.55 -26.65
N VAL A 30 11.87 31.46 -25.97
CA VAL A 30 10.88 30.90 -25.00
C VAL A 30 11.56 30.61 -23.66
N LYS A 31 10.77 30.45 -22.62
CA LYS A 31 11.26 29.93 -21.34
C LYS A 31 11.63 28.46 -21.47
N ASN A 32 12.78 28.06 -20.92
CA ASN A 32 13.19 26.65 -20.93
C ASN A 32 12.44 25.85 -19.87
N LEU A 33 11.24 25.39 -20.21
CA LEU A 33 10.40 24.60 -19.29
C LEU A 33 10.97 23.20 -18.97
N PHE A 34 11.99 22.74 -19.69
CA PHE A 34 12.72 21.51 -19.34
C PHE A 34 13.64 21.70 -18.12
N LYS A 35 13.93 22.96 -17.76
CA LYS A 35 14.74 23.28 -16.60
C LYS A 35 13.82 23.60 -15.42
N ARG A 36 13.91 22.78 -14.38
CA ARG A 36 13.06 22.87 -13.19
C ARG A 36 13.89 23.10 -11.93
N GLY A 37 13.41 23.96 -11.04
CA GLY A 37 13.91 24.08 -9.67
C GLY A 37 13.67 22.80 -8.88
N LYS A 38 14.53 22.54 -7.91
CA LYS A 38 14.48 21.38 -7.05
C LYS A 38 14.92 21.77 -5.65
N ILE A 39 14.19 21.33 -4.64
CA ILE A 39 14.67 21.43 -3.26
C ILE A 39 15.80 20.42 -3.07
N ARG A 40 16.86 20.82 -2.41
CA ARG A 40 17.99 19.94 -2.13
C ARG A 40 17.54 18.71 -1.33
N PRO A 41 18.14 17.53 -1.59
CA PRO A 41 17.74 16.29 -0.90
C PRO A 41 17.91 16.33 0.63
N ASP A 42 18.91 17.07 1.14
CA ASP A 42 19.14 17.25 2.57
C ASP A 42 18.01 18.03 3.27
N ILE A 43 17.39 18.99 2.57
CA ILE A 43 16.23 19.70 3.06
C ILE A 43 14.96 18.86 2.87
N PHE A 44 14.78 18.30 1.67
CA PHE A 44 13.58 17.53 1.33
C PHE A 44 13.40 16.26 2.19
N GLY A 45 14.50 15.61 2.56
CA GLY A 45 14.50 14.43 3.42
C GLY A 45 14.28 14.69 4.91
N ASN A 46 14.24 15.95 5.34
CA ASN A 46 14.15 16.28 6.75
C ASN A 46 12.85 17.04 7.06
N LEU A 47 11.91 16.36 7.69
CA LEU A 47 10.60 16.89 8.05
C LEU A 47 10.65 18.10 8.99
N SER A 48 11.76 18.35 9.68
CA SER A 48 11.90 19.51 10.59
C SER A 48 11.84 20.86 9.86
N PHE A 49 12.16 20.88 8.55
CA PHE A 49 12.08 22.07 7.71
C PHE A 49 10.65 22.41 7.26
N PHE A 50 9.71 21.47 7.45
CA PHE A 50 8.35 21.58 6.94
C PHE A 50 7.32 21.62 8.07
N THR A 51 6.16 22.19 7.76
CA THR A 51 4.94 22.14 8.55
C THR A 51 3.91 21.31 7.81
N LYS A 52 3.23 20.38 8.50
CA LYS A 52 2.10 19.65 7.91
C LYS A 52 0.92 20.60 7.76
N TYR A 53 0.31 20.60 6.59
CA TYR A 53 -0.86 21.39 6.29
C TYR A 53 -1.93 20.51 5.62
N LYS A 54 -3.18 20.70 5.98
CA LYS A 54 -4.32 20.04 5.35
C LYS A 54 -5.12 21.08 4.56
N ILE A 55 -5.20 20.92 3.24
CA ILE A 55 -5.96 21.77 2.35
C ILE A 55 -7.44 21.71 2.72
N ILE A 56 -8.06 22.86 2.98
CA ILE A 56 -9.45 22.99 3.38
C ILE A 56 -10.27 23.51 2.19
N GLY A 57 -11.36 22.82 1.87
CA GLY A 57 -12.22 23.20 0.74
C GLY A 57 -11.45 23.23 -0.58
N ASP A 58 -11.62 24.31 -1.34
CA ASP A 58 -11.06 24.51 -2.67
C ASP A 58 -9.86 25.47 -2.67
N GLU A 59 -9.05 25.43 -1.61
CA GLU A 59 -7.86 26.26 -1.50
C GLU A 59 -6.88 25.98 -2.64
N ARG A 60 -6.44 27.06 -3.28
CA ARG A 60 -5.43 27.03 -4.34
C ARG A 60 -4.03 27.23 -3.78
N PRO A 61 -2.96 26.82 -4.48
CA PRO A 61 -1.59 27.01 -4.03
C PRO A 61 -1.24 28.48 -3.71
N ASP A 62 -1.77 29.43 -4.49
CA ASP A 62 -1.57 30.88 -4.30
C ASP A 62 -2.20 31.38 -3.00
N ASN A 63 -3.39 30.87 -2.64
CA ASN A 63 -4.06 31.21 -1.39
C ASN A 63 -3.27 30.69 -0.18
N ILE A 64 -2.76 29.46 -0.28
CA ILE A 64 -1.95 28.84 0.77
C ILE A 64 -0.61 29.60 0.91
N ALA A 65 0.03 29.94 -0.21
CA ALA A 65 1.26 30.72 -0.21
C ALA A 65 1.07 32.08 0.45
N TYR A 66 -0.06 32.75 0.17
CA TYR A 66 -0.37 34.01 0.83
C TYR A 66 -0.56 33.85 2.34
N LYS A 67 -1.25 32.80 2.78
CA LYS A 67 -1.45 32.52 4.22
C LYS A 67 -0.15 32.24 4.95
N GLU A 68 0.74 31.43 4.36
CA GLU A 68 1.98 30.98 5.01
C GLU A 68 3.13 31.96 4.84
N TYR A 69 3.27 32.57 3.66
CA TYR A 69 4.42 33.41 3.29
C TYR A 69 4.08 34.89 3.13
N ASN A 70 2.80 35.27 3.25
CA ASN A 70 2.29 36.60 2.98
C ASN A 70 2.58 37.10 1.55
N ASP A 71 2.77 36.17 0.61
CA ASP A 71 3.04 36.45 -0.80
C ASP A 71 2.46 35.33 -1.67
N SER A 72 1.41 35.63 -2.44
CA SER A 72 0.74 34.69 -3.34
C SER A 72 1.62 34.24 -4.51
N SER A 73 2.66 35.00 -4.87
CA SER A 73 3.60 34.65 -5.94
C SER A 73 4.56 33.51 -5.58
N LEU A 74 4.53 33.06 -4.32
CA LEU A 74 5.30 31.92 -3.82
C LEU A 74 4.52 30.57 -3.89
N ASP A 75 3.44 30.52 -4.67
CA ASP A 75 2.68 29.30 -4.96
C ASP A 75 3.56 28.14 -5.45
N TRP A 76 4.57 28.48 -6.23
CA TRP A 76 5.55 27.50 -6.71
C TRP A 76 6.39 26.85 -5.59
N VAL A 77 6.58 27.52 -4.44
CA VAL A 77 7.25 26.93 -3.27
C VAL A 77 6.37 25.83 -2.67
N VAL A 78 5.07 26.07 -2.59
CA VAL A 78 4.09 25.08 -2.12
C VAL A 78 4.10 23.85 -3.04
N LEU A 79 4.08 24.04 -4.35
CA LEU A 79 4.12 22.97 -5.34
C LEU A 79 5.46 22.21 -5.30
N LEU A 80 6.56 22.95 -5.18
CA LEU A 80 7.90 22.37 -5.14
C LEU A 80 8.14 21.54 -3.86
N ALA A 81 7.64 22.02 -2.71
CA ALA A 81 7.74 21.34 -1.43
C ALA A 81 7.04 19.97 -1.42
N ASN A 82 6.02 19.80 -2.26
CA ASN A 82 5.26 18.56 -2.41
C ASN A 82 5.60 17.78 -3.69
N ASN A 83 6.60 18.23 -4.43
CA ASN A 83 7.01 17.66 -5.72
C ASN A 83 5.85 17.55 -6.74
N ILE A 84 4.89 18.46 -6.68
CA ILE A 84 3.76 18.52 -7.60
C ILE A 84 4.24 19.07 -8.94
N LEU A 85 4.05 18.28 -10.00
CA LEU A 85 4.42 18.62 -11.38
C LEU A 85 3.21 19.07 -12.20
N ASN A 86 2.12 18.39 -12.02
CA ASN A 86 0.87 18.65 -12.71
C ASN A 86 -0.22 18.98 -11.71
N ILE A 87 -0.51 20.27 -11.58
CA ILE A 87 -1.54 20.77 -10.64
C ILE A 87 -2.93 20.20 -10.94
N GLN A 88 -3.25 19.92 -12.21
CA GLN A 88 -4.56 19.40 -12.59
C GLN A 88 -4.82 17.97 -12.10
N SER A 89 -3.78 17.15 -11.99
CA SER A 89 -3.90 15.77 -11.57
C SER A 89 -3.45 15.49 -10.14
N GLU A 90 -2.52 16.31 -9.61
CA GLU A 90 -1.87 16.09 -8.32
C GLU A 90 -2.38 17.00 -7.20
N TRP A 91 -3.07 18.09 -7.54
CA TRP A 91 -3.77 18.94 -6.57
C TRP A 91 -5.19 18.44 -6.33
N PRO A 92 -5.77 18.62 -5.12
CA PRO A 92 -7.16 18.24 -4.88
C PRO A 92 -8.12 19.00 -5.81
N LEU A 93 -9.05 18.27 -6.37
CA LEU A 93 -10.08 18.86 -7.22
C LEU A 93 -11.16 19.55 -6.39
N PRO A 94 -11.78 20.64 -6.87
CA PRO A 94 -13.05 21.14 -6.38
C PRO A 94 -14.11 20.04 -6.43
N GLN A 95 -15.07 20.05 -5.50
CA GLN A 95 -16.09 18.98 -5.42
C GLN A 95 -16.83 18.75 -6.73
N SER A 96 -17.24 19.82 -7.41
CA SER A 96 -17.94 19.71 -8.71
C SER A 96 -17.09 19.02 -9.78
N SER A 97 -15.82 19.39 -9.89
CA SER A 97 -14.90 18.79 -10.85
C SER A 97 -14.54 17.35 -10.48
N PHE A 98 -14.52 17.04 -9.19
CA PHE A 98 -14.32 15.66 -8.72
C PHE A 98 -15.51 14.77 -9.06
N ASP A 99 -16.74 15.26 -8.89
CA ASP A 99 -17.96 14.53 -9.26
C ASP A 99 -18.03 14.28 -10.78
N GLU A 100 -17.68 15.27 -11.60
CA GLU A 100 -17.56 15.12 -13.06
C GLU A 100 -16.51 14.07 -13.44
N PHE A 101 -15.32 14.15 -12.84
CA PHE A 101 -14.25 13.17 -13.05
C PHE A 101 -14.69 11.74 -12.70
N LEU A 102 -15.42 11.55 -11.59
CA LEU A 102 -15.93 10.25 -11.18
C LEU A 102 -16.93 9.69 -12.20
N LEU A 103 -17.84 10.53 -12.69
CA LEU A 103 -18.83 10.11 -13.71
C LEU A 103 -18.18 9.82 -15.05
N GLU A 104 -17.20 10.60 -15.47
CA GLU A 104 -16.44 10.34 -16.70
C GLU A 104 -15.71 9.00 -16.62
N LYS A 105 -15.07 8.72 -15.48
CA LYS A 105 -14.26 7.52 -15.29
C LYS A 105 -15.08 6.24 -15.17
N TYR A 106 -16.18 6.25 -14.43
CA TYR A 106 -16.97 5.05 -14.11
C TYR A 106 -18.28 4.96 -14.91
N GLY A 107 -18.71 6.03 -15.54
CA GLY A 107 -19.86 6.10 -16.43
C GLY A 107 -21.21 6.17 -15.74
N THR A 108 -21.39 5.50 -14.59
CA THR A 108 -22.66 5.51 -13.83
C THR A 108 -22.44 5.52 -12.34
N TYR A 109 -23.37 6.13 -11.61
CA TYR A 109 -23.37 6.11 -10.13
C TYR A 109 -23.44 4.69 -9.55
N GLU A 110 -24.13 3.78 -10.23
CA GLU A 110 -24.20 2.39 -9.79
C GLU A 110 -22.84 1.72 -9.80
N LYS A 111 -22.07 1.82 -10.90
CA LYS A 111 -20.71 1.29 -10.99
C LYS A 111 -19.76 1.95 -9.99
N LEU A 112 -19.99 3.22 -9.68
CA LEU A 112 -19.18 3.97 -8.74
C LEU A 112 -19.38 3.48 -7.30
N HIS A 113 -20.64 3.33 -6.86
CA HIS A 113 -20.97 3.02 -5.46
C HIS A 113 -21.10 1.53 -5.16
N SER A 114 -21.52 0.71 -6.11
CA SER A 114 -21.63 -0.75 -5.92
C SER A 114 -20.45 -1.54 -6.48
N GLY A 115 -19.68 -0.95 -7.41
CA GLY A 115 -18.47 -1.57 -7.93
C GLY A 115 -17.37 -1.67 -6.87
N ILE A 116 -16.83 -2.87 -6.70
CA ILE A 116 -15.75 -3.11 -5.74
C ILE A 116 -14.41 -2.90 -6.44
N HIS A 117 -13.60 -1.97 -5.92
CA HIS A 117 -12.26 -1.71 -6.43
C HIS A 117 -11.27 -2.76 -5.91
N HIS A 118 -11.27 -3.03 -4.62
CA HIS A 118 -10.41 -4.04 -3.98
C HIS A 118 -10.94 -4.39 -2.58
N TYR A 119 -10.26 -5.33 -1.94
CA TYR A 119 -10.52 -5.67 -0.54
C TYR A 119 -9.34 -5.27 0.33
N GLU A 120 -9.62 -4.85 1.55
CA GLU A 120 -8.63 -4.53 2.56
C GLU A 120 -8.87 -5.33 3.83
N THR A 121 -7.79 -5.64 4.55
CA THR A 121 -7.89 -6.28 5.86
C THR A 121 -8.48 -5.32 6.90
N LEU A 122 -9.26 -5.88 7.83
CA LEU A 122 -9.63 -5.19 9.06
C LEU A 122 -8.52 -5.37 10.09
N GLU A 123 -8.33 -4.37 10.94
CA GLU A 123 -7.40 -4.49 12.06
C GLU A 123 -7.96 -5.47 13.09
N ILE A 124 -7.18 -6.49 13.44
CA ILE A 124 -7.50 -7.46 14.48
C ILE A 124 -6.50 -7.31 15.62
N LYS A 125 -7.04 -7.09 16.82
CA LYS A 125 -6.26 -6.97 18.06
C LYS A 125 -6.57 -8.12 19.00
N ASN A 126 -5.57 -8.56 19.75
CA ASN A 126 -5.77 -9.46 20.89
C ASN A 126 -6.38 -8.70 22.08
N LEU A 127 -6.79 -9.42 23.12
CA LEU A 127 -7.36 -8.83 24.35
C LEU A 127 -6.41 -7.88 25.09
N LYS A 128 -5.09 -7.97 24.83
CA LYS A 128 -4.08 -7.08 25.40
C LYS A 128 -3.81 -5.84 24.53
N GLY A 129 -4.57 -5.65 23.43
CA GLY A 129 -4.42 -4.53 22.51
C GLY A 129 -3.30 -4.70 21.46
N GLY A 130 -2.60 -5.83 21.47
CA GLY A 130 -1.58 -6.12 20.44
C GLY A 130 -2.22 -6.39 19.09
N VAL A 131 -1.70 -5.77 18.02
CA VAL A 131 -2.19 -5.97 16.65
C VAL A 131 -1.72 -7.33 16.15
N ILE A 132 -2.65 -8.21 15.80
CA ILE A 132 -2.40 -9.52 15.20
C ILE A 132 -2.40 -9.39 13.68
N LEU A 133 -3.41 -8.72 13.13
CA LEU A 133 -3.52 -8.41 11.70
C LEU A 133 -3.67 -6.90 11.55
N PRO A 134 -2.76 -6.21 10.87
CA PRO A 134 -2.92 -4.80 10.60
C PRO A 134 -4.05 -4.56 9.59
N GLY A 135 -4.83 -3.50 9.81
CA GLY A 135 -5.85 -3.06 8.87
C GLY A 135 -5.27 -2.37 7.64
N GLY A 136 -6.04 -2.30 6.56
CA GLY A 136 -5.68 -1.56 5.36
C GLY A 136 -4.70 -2.27 4.42
N LEU A 137 -4.38 -3.56 4.65
CA LEU A 137 -3.59 -4.33 3.71
C LEU A 137 -4.47 -4.77 2.54
N LYS A 138 -4.05 -4.45 1.32
CA LYS A 138 -4.77 -4.85 0.11
C LYS A 138 -4.70 -6.35 -0.09
N THR A 139 -5.86 -6.96 -0.30
CA THR A 139 -5.99 -8.39 -0.50
C THR A 139 -6.39 -8.71 -1.94
N PRO A 140 -5.94 -9.85 -2.50
CA PRO A 140 -6.39 -10.30 -3.81
C PRO A 140 -7.91 -10.55 -3.82
N ASN A 141 -8.58 -10.23 -4.95
CA ASN A 141 -10.01 -10.51 -5.12
C ASN A 141 -10.39 -11.97 -4.88
N LYS A 142 -9.45 -12.89 -5.14
CA LYS A 142 -9.62 -14.33 -4.88
C LYS A 142 -9.89 -14.68 -3.42
N TRP A 143 -9.49 -13.84 -2.49
CA TRP A 143 -9.75 -14.07 -1.07
C TRP A 143 -11.25 -14.10 -0.73
N LYS A 144 -12.06 -13.35 -1.43
CA LYS A 144 -13.50 -13.34 -1.19
C LYS A 144 -14.29 -14.27 -2.10
N THR A 145 -13.90 -14.43 -3.36
CA THR A 145 -14.67 -15.17 -4.35
C THR A 145 -14.56 -16.68 -4.20
N ASN A 146 -13.48 -17.20 -3.64
CA ASN A 146 -13.27 -18.65 -3.54
C ASN A 146 -13.59 -19.23 -2.16
N GLY A 147 -13.99 -18.43 -1.17
CA GLY A 147 -14.26 -18.94 0.19
C GLY A 147 -13.05 -19.60 0.86
N ASN A 148 -11.89 -19.47 0.26
CA ASN A 148 -10.67 -20.22 0.57
C ASN A 148 -9.71 -19.39 1.42
N PHE A 149 -10.13 -18.93 2.53
CA PHE A 149 -9.24 -18.69 3.66
C PHE A 149 -8.93 -20.02 4.28
N ILE A 150 -7.75 -20.27 4.79
CA ILE A 150 -7.35 -21.60 5.24
C ILE A 150 -8.60 -22.43 5.49
N GLN A 151 -8.85 -23.40 4.66
CA GLN A 151 -9.77 -24.44 5.05
C GLN A 151 -9.15 -25.02 6.31
N ALA A 152 -9.62 -24.54 7.47
CA ALA A 152 -9.62 -25.40 8.60
C ALA A 152 -10.47 -26.56 8.14
N THR A 153 -9.84 -27.62 7.72
CA THR A 153 -10.53 -28.84 7.40
C THR A 153 -10.87 -29.42 8.75
N ASN A 154 -12.02 -29.04 9.28
CA ASN A 154 -12.57 -29.67 10.45
C ASN A 154 -12.83 -31.13 10.09
N THR A 155 -12.00 -32.00 10.59
CA THR A 155 -12.25 -33.44 10.49
C THR A 155 -12.38 -34.01 11.87
N LYS A 156 -13.37 -34.91 12.03
CA LYS A 156 -13.59 -35.61 13.30
C LYS A 156 -12.49 -36.62 13.54
N ILE A 157 -11.99 -36.63 14.76
CA ILE A 157 -11.05 -37.65 15.23
C ILE A 157 -11.82 -38.97 15.38
N ASN A 158 -11.32 -40.02 14.76
CA ASN A 158 -11.80 -41.36 14.97
C ASN A 158 -11.22 -41.99 16.23
N GLN A 159 -9.90 -41.75 16.42
CA GLN A 159 -9.17 -42.30 17.54
C GLN A 159 -7.98 -41.43 17.88
N ILE A 160 -7.76 -41.18 19.16
CA ILE A 160 -6.53 -40.53 19.65
C ILE A 160 -5.92 -41.40 20.74
N SER A 161 -4.60 -41.55 20.72
CA SER A 161 -3.87 -42.29 21.73
C SER A 161 -2.53 -41.63 22.02
N GLY A 162 -2.08 -41.68 23.26
CA GLY A 162 -0.75 -41.22 23.66
C GLY A 162 0.09 -42.40 24.19
N ASN A 163 1.40 -42.21 24.19
CA ASN A 163 2.37 -43.18 24.69
C ASN A 163 3.24 -42.62 25.81
N GLU A 164 4.08 -43.46 26.40
CA GLU A 164 5.01 -43.08 27.45
C GLU A 164 6.11 -42.13 26.98
N SER A 165 6.38 -42.07 25.68
CA SER A 165 7.31 -41.15 25.04
C SER A 165 6.71 -39.78 24.76
N LYS A 166 5.53 -39.48 25.29
CA LYS A 166 4.79 -38.24 25.07
C LYS A 166 4.43 -37.97 23.62
N VAL A 167 4.18 -39.00 22.84
CA VAL A 167 3.75 -38.90 21.46
C VAL A 167 2.27 -39.24 21.36
N ALA A 168 1.47 -38.34 20.87
CA ALA A 168 0.09 -38.57 20.50
C ALA A 168 -0.02 -39.07 19.07
N THR A 169 -0.90 -40.08 18.87
CA THR A 169 -1.27 -40.56 17.54
C THR A 169 -2.76 -40.31 17.31
N VAL A 170 -3.05 -39.57 16.24
CA VAL A 170 -4.41 -39.22 15.85
C VAL A 170 -4.78 -39.94 14.57
N THR A 171 -5.92 -40.64 14.57
CA THR A 171 -6.52 -41.23 13.38
C THR A 171 -7.85 -40.51 13.09
N MET A 172 -8.04 -40.10 11.85
CA MET A 172 -9.17 -39.28 11.42
C MET A 172 -10.17 -40.09 10.59
N ASN A 173 -11.44 -39.69 10.63
CA ASN A 173 -12.48 -40.35 9.84
C ASN A 173 -12.32 -40.09 8.33
N ASN A 174 -12.11 -38.81 7.95
CA ASN A 174 -12.07 -38.41 6.54
C ASN A 174 -10.67 -37.97 6.07
N GLY A 175 -9.71 -37.91 6.99
CA GLY A 175 -8.35 -37.43 6.72
C GLY A 175 -8.29 -35.95 6.33
N ILE A 176 -7.06 -35.46 6.13
CA ILE A 176 -6.75 -34.08 5.77
C ILE A 176 -5.90 -34.09 4.51
N LYS A 177 -6.26 -33.26 3.52
CA LYS A 177 -5.44 -33.06 2.34
C LYS A 177 -4.35 -32.04 2.62
N ASN A 178 -3.18 -32.26 2.00
CA ASN A 178 -2.04 -31.32 2.05
C ASN A 178 -1.42 -31.09 3.44
N LEU A 179 -1.70 -31.96 4.42
CA LEU A 179 -1.02 -31.92 5.70
C LEU A 179 0.42 -32.44 5.52
N THR A 180 1.39 -31.69 6.05
CA THR A 180 2.82 -32.06 5.99
C THR A 180 3.44 -32.07 7.39
N VAL A 181 4.57 -32.74 7.52
CA VAL A 181 5.34 -32.72 8.78
C VAL A 181 5.83 -31.29 9.04
N GLY A 182 5.64 -30.81 10.26
CA GLY A 182 5.96 -29.46 10.68
C GLY A 182 4.77 -28.49 10.66
N ASP A 183 3.66 -28.85 10.01
CA ASP A 183 2.43 -28.06 10.05
C ASP A 183 1.82 -28.11 11.45
N GLU A 184 1.20 -27.00 11.87
CA GLU A 184 0.47 -26.96 13.15
C GLU A 184 -0.96 -27.47 13.01
N VAL A 185 -1.37 -28.33 13.93
CA VAL A 185 -2.74 -28.79 14.09
C VAL A 185 -3.31 -28.26 15.41
N PHE A 186 -4.58 -27.87 15.40
CA PHE A 186 -5.32 -27.51 16.60
C PHE A 186 -6.29 -28.63 16.95
N ILE A 187 -6.15 -29.18 18.14
CA ILE A 187 -7.01 -30.27 18.66
C ILE A 187 -7.84 -29.72 19.79
N SER A 188 -9.13 -29.96 19.75
CA SER A 188 -10.09 -29.49 20.73
C SER A 188 -11.15 -30.54 21.02
N ASN A 189 -11.82 -30.38 22.17
CA ASN A 189 -12.92 -31.22 22.63
C ASN A 189 -12.58 -32.70 22.89
N VAL A 190 -11.30 -33.04 23.05
CA VAL A 190 -10.89 -34.34 23.56
C VAL A 190 -11.10 -34.34 25.08
N SER A 191 -11.66 -35.40 25.62
CA SER A 191 -12.02 -35.52 27.05
C SER A 191 -10.81 -35.32 27.96
N SER A 192 -9.65 -35.83 27.58
CA SER A 192 -8.39 -35.59 28.29
C SER A 192 -7.75 -34.32 27.81
N SER A 193 -7.57 -33.34 28.69
CA SER A 193 -7.07 -32.01 28.38
C SER A 193 -5.64 -31.98 27.84
N VAL A 194 -4.86 -33.04 28.09
CA VAL A 194 -3.47 -33.18 27.63
C VAL A 194 -3.38 -33.21 26.11
N TYR A 195 -4.40 -33.70 25.44
CA TYR A 195 -4.46 -33.79 23.99
C TYR A 195 -4.93 -32.50 23.32
N ASN A 196 -5.61 -31.62 24.08
CA ASN A 196 -6.14 -30.39 23.52
C ASN A 196 -5.07 -29.30 23.44
N GLY A 197 -4.99 -28.64 22.30
CA GLY A 197 -4.04 -27.58 22.08
C GLY A 197 -3.56 -27.50 20.64
N ARG A 198 -2.50 -26.74 20.47
CA ARG A 198 -1.84 -26.48 19.20
C ARG A 198 -0.52 -27.20 19.17
N PHE A 199 -0.31 -28.05 18.18
CA PHE A 199 0.85 -28.92 18.13
C PHE A 199 1.41 -29.02 16.72
N PRO A 200 2.74 -28.99 16.55
CA PRO A 200 3.37 -29.30 15.27
C PRO A 200 3.27 -30.80 14.98
N VAL A 201 2.94 -31.13 13.75
CA VAL A 201 2.89 -32.52 13.28
C VAL A 201 4.29 -33.08 13.16
N THR A 202 4.55 -34.21 13.82
CA THR A 202 5.88 -34.86 13.81
C THR A 202 5.98 -35.98 12.78
N SER A 203 4.88 -36.67 12.47
CA SER A 203 4.82 -37.66 11.39
C SER A 203 3.42 -37.77 10.79
N ILE A 204 3.32 -38.28 9.56
CA ILE A 204 2.07 -38.47 8.84
C ILE A 204 1.99 -39.86 8.22
N LEU A 205 0.77 -40.41 8.08
CA LEU A 205 0.43 -41.56 7.27
C LEU A 205 -0.67 -41.17 6.29
N SER A 206 -0.38 -41.29 4.99
CA SER A 206 -1.32 -40.88 3.93
C SER A 206 -1.82 -42.12 3.17
N VAL A 207 -3.06 -41.99 2.66
CA VAL A 207 -3.60 -42.89 1.63
C VAL A 207 -3.95 -42.03 0.41
N GLY A 208 -3.16 -42.14 -0.64
CA GLY A 208 -3.20 -41.19 -1.74
C GLY A 208 -2.79 -39.80 -1.28
N ASP A 209 -3.59 -38.79 -1.63
CA ASP A 209 -3.35 -37.37 -1.29
C ASP A 209 -3.93 -36.96 0.07
N VAL A 210 -4.44 -37.91 0.86
CA VAL A 210 -5.14 -37.63 2.11
C VAL A 210 -4.38 -38.24 3.27
N VAL A 211 -4.00 -37.41 4.24
CA VAL A 211 -3.42 -37.87 5.51
C VAL A 211 -4.52 -38.40 6.41
N ILE A 212 -4.47 -39.67 6.75
CA ILE A 212 -5.46 -40.34 7.59
C ILE A 212 -5.00 -40.47 9.04
N ARG A 213 -3.71 -40.36 9.29
CA ARG A 213 -3.10 -40.43 10.61
C ARG A 213 -1.91 -39.48 10.71
N PHE A 214 -1.78 -38.84 11.85
CA PHE A 214 -0.60 -38.04 12.17
C PHE A 214 -0.20 -38.19 13.63
N THR A 215 1.02 -37.78 13.97
CA THR A 215 1.53 -37.75 15.34
C THR A 215 2.00 -36.36 15.71
N TYR A 216 1.97 -36.05 17.01
CA TYR A 216 2.52 -34.84 17.58
C TYR A 216 3.03 -35.09 19.01
N ASP A 217 3.87 -34.19 19.54
CA ASP A 217 4.43 -34.33 20.86
C ASP A 217 3.50 -33.71 21.93
N LEU A 218 3.26 -34.43 22.99
CA LEU A 218 2.46 -34.00 24.13
C LEU A 218 3.30 -33.25 25.16
N PRO A 219 2.74 -32.27 25.86
CA PRO A 219 3.45 -31.55 26.94
C PRO A 219 3.71 -32.44 28.15
N SER A 220 2.88 -33.42 28.39
CA SER A 220 3.04 -34.42 29.49
C SER A 220 2.58 -35.79 29.05
N ILE A 221 2.93 -36.82 29.86
CA ILE A 221 2.40 -38.17 29.66
C ILE A 221 0.93 -38.15 30.00
N PRO A 222 0.03 -38.65 29.16
CA PRO A 222 -1.39 -38.68 29.45
C PRO A 222 -1.70 -39.70 30.59
N ASP A 223 -2.62 -39.31 31.47
CA ASP A 223 -3.02 -40.18 32.60
C ASP A 223 -3.75 -41.45 32.11
N VAL A 224 -4.42 -41.35 30.96
CA VAL A 224 -5.11 -42.47 30.31
C VAL A 224 -4.34 -42.88 29.06
N LYS A 225 -3.76 -44.07 29.08
CA LYS A 225 -3.00 -44.64 27.96
C LYS A 225 -3.89 -45.37 26.94
N LEU A 226 -5.17 -45.52 27.20
CA LEU A 226 -6.10 -46.19 26.31
C LEU A 226 -6.50 -45.30 25.16
N PRO A 227 -6.74 -45.87 23.97
CA PRO A 227 -7.26 -45.10 22.84
C PRO A 227 -8.64 -44.49 23.24
N GLU A 228 -8.72 -43.16 23.15
CA GLU A 228 -10.02 -42.51 23.26
C GLU A 228 -10.71 -42.54 21.90
N ILE A 229 -11.93 -43.09 21.86
CA ILE A 229 -12.75 -43.08 20.63
C ILE A 229 -13.56 -41.79 20.66
N GLY A 230 -13.24 -40.87 19.76
CA GLY A 230 -13.89 -39.60 19.66
C GLY A 230 -15.18 -39.65 18.83
N GLY A 231 -16.19 -38.97 19.30
CA GLY A 231 -17.46 -38.74 18.57
C GLY A 231 -17.67 -37.28 18.20
N SER A 232 -17.07 -36.36 18.94
CA SER A 232 -17.23 -34.89 18.79
C SER A 232 -15.91 -34.10 18.74
N GLU A 233 -14.79 -34.78 18.80
CA GLU A 233 -13.49 -34.16 18.74
C GLU A 233 -13.22 -33.65 17.32
N GLU A 234 -12.74 -32.43 17.22
CA GLU A 234 -12.41 -31.77 15.94
C GLU A 234 -10.91 -31.49 15.86
N VAL A 235 -10.31 -31.89 14.75
CA VAL A 235 -8.97 -31.46 14.40
C VAL A 235 -9.09 -30.28 13.45
N VAL A 236 -8.58 -29.14 13.86
CA VAL A 236 -8.48 -27.95 13.03
C VAL A 236 -7.05 -27.85 12.52
N PHE A 237 -6.91 -27.90 11.22
CA PHE A 237 -5.62 -27.78 10.54
C PHE A 237 -5.42 -26.38 10.01
N THR A 238 -4.32 -25.75 10.40
CA THR A 238 -3.92 -24.43 9.89
C THR A 238 -2.58 -24.53 9.16
N VAL A 239 -2.54 -24.05 7.91
CA VAL A 239 -1.30 -23.88 7.16
C VAL A 239 -0.79 -22.47 7.37
N GLU A 240 0.32 -22.30 8.08
CA GLU A 240 1.02 -21.01 8.15
C GLU A 240 1.77 -20.74 6.85
N GLY A 241 1.72 -19.51 6.36
CA GLY A 241 2.64 -18.99 5.35
C GLY A 241 2.10 -18.77 3.96
N ALA A 242 0.80 -18.95 3.71
CA ALA A 242 0.25 -18.70 2.38
C ALA A 242 -0.48 -17.36 2.22
N VAL A 243 -0.06 -16.34 2.95
CA VAL A 243 -0.53 -14.98 2.71
C VAL A 243 0.02 -14.52 1.36
N GLY A 244 -0.86 -14.52 0.35
CA GLY A 244 -0.49 -14.13 -1.02
C GLY A 244 -0.58 -15.22 -2.09
N THR A 245 -0.80 -16.49 -1.74
CA THR A 245 -0.90 -17.58 -2.72
C THR A 245 -2.33 -17.90 -3.19
N GLY A 246 -3.31 -17.09 -2.78
CA GLY A 246 -4.71 -17.23 -3.22
C GLY A 246 -5.51 -18.29 -2.47
N ASN A 247 -4.96 -18.87 -1.44
CA ASN A 247 -5.68 -19.72 -0.50
C ASN A 247 -6.25 -18.87 0.62
N ALA A 248 -7.45 -19.16 1.04
CA ALA A 248 -8.15 -18.44 2.07
C ALA A 248 -8.02 -19.19 3.37
N TYR A 249 -7.75 -18.46 4.41
CA TYR A 249 -7.41 -19.04 5.68
C TYR A 249 -8.25 -18.43 6.79
N TYR A 250 -8.53 -19.21 7.84
CA TYR A 250 -8.91 -18.65 9.11
C TYR A 250 -7.64 -18.10 9.77
N TYR A 251 -7.70 -16.84 10.21
CA TYR A 251 -6.68 -16.36 11.12
C TYR A 251 -7.01 -16.88 12.51
N GLU A 252 -6.15 -17.71 13.04
CA GLU A 252 -6.17 -18.04 14.44
C GLU A 252 -5.44 -16.98 15.22
N TYR A 253 -6.02 -16.52 16.29
CA TYR A 253 -5.37 -15.63 17.22
C TYR A 253 -5.59 -16.09 18.65
N TYR A 254 -4.58 -15.90 19.47
CA TYR A 254 -4.64 -16.18 20.88
C TYR A 254 -5.08 -14.91 21.63
N ASP A 255 -6.27 -14.93 22.21
CA ASP A 255 -6.81 -13.79 22.95
C ASP A 255 -6.23 -13.63 24.37
N GLY A 256 -5.27 -14.47 24.74
CA GLY A 256 -4.65 -14.58 26.05
C GLY A 256 -5.24 -15.70 26.91
N LYS A 257 -6.29 -16.35 26.44
CA LYS A 257 -6.98 -17.45 27.09
C LYS A 257 -7.27 -18.62 26.15
N ASN A 258 -7.77 -18.32 24.94
CA ASN A 258 -8.15 -19.31 23.94
C ASN A 258 -7.63 -18.92 22.57
N TYR A 259 -7.44 -19.90 21.70
CA TYR A 259 -7.28 -19.67 20.26
C TYR A 259 -8.66 -19.46 19.64
N ASN A 260 -8.80 -18.38 18.90
CA ASN A 260 -10.02 -18.03 18.19
C ASN A 260 -9.76 -18.00 16.69
N THR A 261 -10.70 -18.48 15.90
CA THR A 261 -10.68 -18.41 14.45
C THR A 261 -11.67 -17.37 13.97
N ILE A 262 -11.25 -16.54 13.03
CA ILE A 262 -12.12 -15.54 12.42
C ILE A 262 -12.36 -15.93 10.96
N PRO A 263 -13.65 -16.11 10.55
CA PRO A 263 -13.96 -16.35 9.15
C PRO A 263 -13.48 -15.21 8.26
N ALA A 264 -13.05 -15.54 7.08
CA ALA A 264 -12.55 -14.58 6.09
C ALA A 264 -13.46 -13.39 5.81
N ALA A 265 -14.76 -13.64 5.77
CA ALA A 265 -15.76 -12.59 5.58
C ALA A 265 -15.70 -11.47 6.65
N ASN A 266 -15.13 -11.79 7.83
CA ASN A 266 -15.04 -10.87 8.95
C ASN A 266 -13.65 -10.22 9.10
N ILE A 267 -12.68 -10.58 8.28
CA ILE A 267 -11.32 -10.04 8.32
C ILE A 267 -11.01 -9.09 7.17
N THR A 268 -11.87 -9.01 6.18
CA THR A 268 -11.74 -8.10 5.05
C THR A 268 -12.99 -7.26 4.87
N LYS A 269 -12.79 -6.03 4.41
CA LYS A 269 -13.86 -5.15 3.93
C LYS A 269 -13.69 -4.90 2.43
N ALA A 270 -14.79 -4.82 1.73
CA ALA A 270 -14.80 -4.36 0.35
C ALA A 270 -14.65 -2.84 0.33
N ILE A 271 -13.76 -2.34 -0.53
CA ILE A 271 -13.61 -0.91 -0.81
C ILE A 271 -14.26 -0.66 -2.17
N THR A 272 -15.25 0.20 -2.19
CA THR A 272 -15.94 0.58 -3.43
C THR A 272 -15.06 1.48 -4.29
N ASN A 273 -15.40 1.63 -5.57
CA ASN A 273 -14.72 2.58 -6.44
C ASN A 273 -14.79 4.00 -5.89
N TYR A 274 -15.93 4.40 -5.33
CA TYR A 274 -16.12 5.71 -4.72
C TYR A 274 -15.20 5.93 -3.51
N GLU A 275 -15.19 4.99 -2.56
CA GLU A 275 -14.34 5.07 -1.38
C GLU A 275 -12.86 5.17 -1.74
N TYR A 276 -12.41 4.39 -2.74
CA TYR A 276 -11.03 4.44 -3.22
C TYR A 276 -10.67 5.80 -3.81
N GLU A 277 -11.51 6.38 -4.67
CA GLU A 277 -11.22 7.68 -5.27
C GLU A 277 -11.29 8.82 -4.24
N VAL A 278 -12.25 8.76 -3.32
CA VAL A 278 -12.34 9.73 -2.20
C VAL A 278 -11.11 9.66 -1.30
N GLU A 279 -10.63 8.47 -0.97
CA GLU A 279 -9.41 8.31 -0.19
C GLU A 279 -8.20 8.89 -0.92
N LYS A 280 -8.05 8.56 -2.20
CA LYS A 280 -7.00 9.08 -3.06
C LYS A 280 -7.02 10.61 -3.13
N GLU A 281 -8.20 11.20 -3.29
CA GLU A 281 -8.39 12.65 -3.34
C GLU A 281 -8.12 13.31 -1.99
N ASN A 282 -8.55 12.69 -0.90
CA ASN A 282 -8.24 13.16 0.45
C ASN A 282 -6.75 13.10 0.79
N ASN A 283 -6.04 12.12 0.26
CA ASN A 283 -4.59 12.01 0.46
C ASN A 283 -3.83 13.17 -0.20
N LYS A 284 -4.31 13.70 -1.33
CA LYS A 284 -3.75 14.91 -1.97
C LYS A 284 -3.89 16.16 -1.10
N ARG A 285 -4.88 16.18 -0.18
CA ARG A 285 -5.09 17.32 0.73
C ARG A 285 -4.04 17.43 1.82
N ASN A 286 -3.29 16.38 2.08
CA ASN A 286 -2.23 16.37 3.08
C ASN A 286 -0.91 16.79 2.45
N ILE A 287 -0.52 18.04 2.64
CA ILE A 287 0.69 18.61 2.06
C ILE A 287 1.67 19.06 3.13
N PHE A 288 2.89 19.33 2.70
CA PHE A 288 3.94 19.92 3.51
C PHE A 288 4.24 21.33 3.02
N LEU A 289 4.33 22.28 3.93
CA LEU A 289 4.72 23.64 3.65
C LEU A 289 6.11 23.88 4.20
N LEU A 290 7.00 24.44 3.38
CA LEU A 290 8.31 24.85 3.85
C LEU A 290 8.15 25.98 4.86
N LYS A 291 8.83 25.90 6.01
CA LYS A 291 8.78 26.99 6.99
C LYS A 291 9.37 28.28 6.42
N PRO A 292 8.76 29.45 6.68
CA PRO A 292 9.18 30.75 6.12
C PRO A 292 10.65 31.08 6.35
N THR A 293 11.23 30.63 7.47
CA THR A 293 12.64 30.84 7.82
C THR A 293 13.63 30.25 6.81
N TYR A 294 13.21 29.28 6.00
CA TYR A 294 14.06 28.58 5.03
C TYR A 294 13.84 29.04 3.56
N LEU A 295 12.94 29.99 3.33
CA LEU A 295 12.68 30.52 1.98
C LEU A 295 13.93 31.03 1.30
N ASN A 296 14.78 31.78 2.01
CA ASN A 296 16.00 32.33 1.45
C ASN A 296 16.97 31.24 0.97
N VAL A 297 16.99 30.08 1.62
CA VAL A 297 17.81 28.94 1.19
C VAL A 297 17.34 28.44 -0.17
N ILE A 298 16.03 28.29 -0.35
CA ILE A 298 15.47 27.84 -1.63
C ILE A 298 15.70 28.88 -2.73
N PHE A 299 15.60 30.15 -2.42
CA PHE A 299 15.87 31.22 -3.39
C PHE A 299 17.32 31.20 -3.86
N ASN A 300 18.26 31.10 -2.93
CA ASN A 300 19.69 31.00 -3.24
C ASN A 300 20.02 29.73 -4.05
N ASP A 301 19.37 28.62 -3.72
CA ASP A 301 19.54 27.37 -4.46
C ASP A 301 19.04 27.52 -5.92
N LEU A 302 17.89 28.17 -6.12
CA LEU A 302 17.38 28.45 -7.47
C LEU A 302 18.30 29.37 -8.27
N ASP A 303 18.79 30.44 -7.65
CA ASP A 303 19.76 31.37 -8.26
C ASP A 303 21.04 30.64 -8.67
N GLY A 304 21.42 29.56 -7.96
CA GLY A 304 22.56 28.72 -8.32
C GLY A 304 22.27 27.65 -9.38
N PHE A 305 21.03 27.12 -9.44
CA PHE A 305 20.68 26.03 -10.36
C PHE A 305 20.10 26.48 -11.69
N MET A 306 19.44 27.64 -11.73
CA MET A 306 18.76 28.12 -12.93
C MET A 306 19.68 28.63 -14.01
N PRO A 307 20.79 29.33 -13.75
CA PRO A 307 21.68 29.78 -14.78
C PRO A 307 22.27 28.63 -15.60
N TYR A 308 22.56 28.89 -16.88
CA TYR A 308 23.33 27.97 -17.70
C TYR A 308 24.81 28.06 -17.33
N LYS A 309 25.48 26.93 -17.29
CA LYS A 309 26.92 26.89 -17.01
C LYS A 309 27.71 27.25 -18.28
N LYS A 310 28.68 28.13 -18.12
CA LYS A 310 29.64 28.47 -19.17
C LYS A 310 30.35 27.19 -19.66
N GLY A 311 30.48 27.07 -20.98
CA GLY A 311 31.06 25.87 -21.61
C GLY A 311 30.08 24.71 -21.86
N ALA A 312 28.79 24.81 -21.43
CA ALA A 312 27.77 23.84 -21.83
C ALA A 312 27.42 23.99 -23.32
N ALA A 313 27.04 22.90 -23.98
CA ALA A 313 26.59 22.94 -25.38
C ALA A 313 25.48 24.00 -25.56
N GLN A 314 25.54 24.73 -26.67
CA GLN A 314 24.56 25.76 -27.03
C GLN A 314 24.49 26.96 -26.05
N TYR A 315 25.50 27.16 -25.21
CA TYR A 315 25.57 28.26 -24.26
C TYR A 315 25.77 29.59 -24.99
N VAL A 316 24.93 30.56 -24.74
CA VAL A 316 25.06 31.95 -25.21
C VAL A 316 25.36 32.84 -24.01
N SER A 317 24.56 32.72 -22.95
CA SER A 317 24.77 33.44 -21.69
C SER A 317 24.20 32.62 -20.52
N ASP A 318 24.39 33.07 -19.29
CA ASP A 318 23.85 32.42 -18.11
C ASP A 318 22.32 32.32 -18.16
N THR A 319 21.66 33.20 -18.91
CA THR A 319 20.19 33.24 -19.05
C THR A 319 19.68 32.74 -20.39
N LEU A 320 20.58 32.42 -21.35
CA LEU A 320 20.21 32.07 -22.72
C LEU A 320 21.00 30.90 -23.29
N LYS A 321 20.31 29.94 -23.86
CA LYS A 321 20.83 28.94 -24.79
C LYS A 321 20.17 29.07 -26.15
N LYS A 322 20.92 28.74 -27.22
CA LYS A 322 20.42 28.76 -28.57
C LYS A 322 20.41 27.35 -29.15
N GLY A 323 19.23 26.88 -29.57
CA GLY A 323 19.09 25.59 -30.25
C GLY A 323 19.92 25.58 -31.56
N GLU A 324 20.57 24.45 -31.84
CA GLU A 324 21.24 24.28 -33.12
C GLU A 324 20.24 24.35 -34.26
N ASN A 325 20.61 25.04 -35.31
CA ASN A 325 19.91 24.99 -36.58
C ASN A 325 20.16 23.59 -37.17
N ILE A 326 19.28 22.66 -36.89
CA ILE A 326 19.38 21.34 -37.49
C ILE A 326 19.02 21.52 -38.98
N LYS A 327 20.03 21.84 -39.79
CA LYS A 327 20.01 21.41 -41.17
C LYS A 327 20.01 19.89 -41.09
N LEU A 328 18.82 19.34 -41.05
CA LEU A 328 18.69 17.92 -41.16
C LEU A 328 19.38 17.48 -42.41
N TYR A 329 20.26 16.56 -42.25
CA TYR A 329 20.83 15.74 -43.27
C TYR A 329 19.78 15.52 -44.38
N GLN A 330 20.02 16.14 -45.49
CA GLN A 330 19.47 15.74 -46.77
C GLN A 330 20.29 14.61 -47.32
#